data_6ffdaa462f2ae920edc0fcf470493957
#
_entry.id   6ffdaa462f2ae920edc0fcf470493957
#
_cell.length_a   1.000
_cell.length_b   1.000
_cell.length_c   1.000
_cell.angle_alpha   90.00
_cell.angle_beta   90.00
_cell.angle_gamma   90.00
#
_symmetry.space_group_name_H-M   'P 1'
#
loop_
_entity.id
_entity.type
_entity.pdbx_description
1 polymer ?
#
loop_
_entity_poly.entity_id
_entity_poly.type
_entity_poly.pdbx_seq_one_letter_code
_entity_poly.pdbx_strand_id
1 'polypeptide(L)'
;MASLKQLKTQFLEYIEIEKGRSLKTRENYDHYLTRFLNYIKTDDPEKINDAVIREFRMWLNRQTLKNLGKPNETLSRKTQNYYLIAIRAFLKYLARQEIKSLSAEKIELAKVQERSLDLITNEELRRLMNAPNGN
;
A
#
# COMPACT_ATOMS: atom_id res chain seq x y z
N MET A 1 8.35 -24.42 3.45
CA MET A 1 7.39 -23.33 3.43
C MET A 1 8.08 -22.03 3.05
N ALA A 2 7.47 -21.25 2.17
CA ALA A 2 8.10 -20.02 1.71
C ALA A 2 8.05 -18.94 2.79
N SER A 3 9.14 -18.22 2.93
CA SER A 3 9.19 -17.11 3.87
C SER A 3 8.52 -15.89 3.27
N LEU A 4 8.18 -14.93 4.12
CA LEU A 4 7.58 -13.71 3.64
C LEU A 4 8.52 -12.97 2.68
N LYS A 5 9.83 -13.04 2.93
CA LYS A 5 10.77 -12.41 2.01
C LYS A 5 10.72 -13.04 0.63
N GLN A 6 10.66 -14.36 0.58
CA GLN A 6 10.57 -15.04 -0.70
C GLN A 6 9.25 -14.70 -1.39
N LEU A 7 8.18 -14.67 -0.61
CA LEU A 7 6.87 -14.36 -1.17
C LEU A 7 6.81 -12.94 -1.68
N LYS A 8 7.49 -12.01 -1.00
CA LYS A 8 7.57 -10.64 -1.50
C LYS A 8 8.24 -10.61 -2.86
N THR A 9 9.36 -11.29 -3.00
CA THR A 9 10.06 -11.32 -4.28
C THR A 9 9.17 -11.90 -5.37
N GLN A 10 8.48 -13.00 -5.06
CA GLN A 10 7.58 -13.60 -6.04
C GLN A 10 6.43 -12.68 -6.39
N PHE A 11 5.91 -11.96 -5.40
CA PHE A 11 4.84 -11.00 -5.66
C PHE A 11 5.31 -9.88 -6.57
N LEU A 12 6.52 -9.37 -6.33
CA LEU A 12 7.03 -8.29 -7.16
C LEU A 12 7.23 -8.74 -8.60
N GLU A 13 7.68 -9.97 -8.78
CA GLU A 13 7.79 -10.52 -10.13
C GLU A 13 6.41 -10.67 -10.77
N TYR A 14 5.45 -11.09 -9.97
CA TYR A 14 4.10 -11.27 -10.45
C TYR A 14 3.52 -9.94 -10.97
N ILE A 15 3.67 -8.86 -10.21
CA ILE A 15 3.08 -7.59 -10.65
C ILE A 15 3.82 -7.02 -11.85
N GLU A 16 5.10 -7.29 -11.95
CA GLU A 16 5.87 -6.80 -13.09
C GLU A 16 5.53 -7.57 -14.36
N ILE A 17 5.52 -8.89 -14.26
CA ILE A 17 5.39 -9.73 -15.44
C ILE A 17 3.93 -9.97 -15.81
N GLU A 18 3.12 -10.37 -14.83
CA GLU A 18 1.74 -10.77 -15.16
C GLU A 18 0.77 -9.61 -15.13
N LYS A 19 1.02 -8.62 -14.28
CA LYS A 19 0.16 -7.44 -14.25
C LYS A 19 0.70 -6.31 -15.10
N GLY A 20 1.90 -6.46 -15.65
CA GLY A 20 2.45 -5.46 -16.55
C GLY A 20 2.74 -4.13 -15.89
N ARG A 21 3.00 -4.12 -14.59
CA ARG A 21 3.31 -2.88 -13.91
C ARG A 21 4.71 -2.40 -14.26
N SER A 22 4.90 -1.09 -14.17
CA SER A 22 6.20 -0.51 -14.48
C SER A 22 7.24 -0.87 -13.42
N LEU A 23 8.51 -0.68 -13.77
CA LEU A 23 9.57 -0.90 -12.81
C LEU A 23 9.45 0.06 -11.63
N LYS A 24 8.98 1.28 -11.89
CA LYS A 24 8.80 2.25 -10.81
C LYS A 24 7.75 1.77 -9.82
N THR A 25 6.66 1.23 -10.32
CA THR A 25 5.62 0.69 -9.45
C THR A 25 6.17 -0.48 -8.64
N ARG A 26 6.96 -1.35 -9.28
CA ARG A 26 7.57 -2.46 -8.59
C ARG A 26 8.47 -1.98 -7.46
N GLU A 27 9.28 -0.96 -7.73
CA GLU A 27 10.18 -0.42 -6.72
C GLU A 27 9.40 0.18 -5.56
N ASN A 28 8.32 0.88 -5.86
CA ASN A 28 7.52 1.48 -4.80
C ASN A 28 6.90 0.40 -3.91
N TYR A 29 6.35 -0.63 -4.52
CA TYR A 29 5.77 -1.73 -3.74
C TYR A 29 6.83 -2.42 -2.91
N ASP A 30 8.02 -2.62 -3.48
CA ASP A 30 9.12 -3.23 -2.74
C ASP A 30 9.46 -2.39 -1.51
N HIS A 31 9.54 -1.09 -1.68
CA HIS A 31 9.84 -0.19 -0.57
C HIS A 31 8.79 -0.31 0.54
N TYR A 32 7.52 -0.23 0.17
CA TYR A 32 6.46 -0.28 1.16
C TYR A 32 6.42 -1.62 1.88
N LEU A 33 6.54 -2.70 1.13
CA LEU A 33 6.48 -4.03 1.72
C LEU A 33 7.70 -4.34 2.56
N THR A 34 8.87 -3.91 2.12
CA THR A 34 10.09 -4.14 2.90
C THR A 34 9.96 -3.47 4.26
N ARG A 35 9.45 -2.25 4.28
CA ARG A 35 9.29 -1.54 5.54
C ARG A 35 8.28 -2.24 6.44
N PHE A 36 7.19 -2.72 5.87
CA PHE A 36 6.18 -3.45 6.62
C PHE A 36 6.77 -4.74 7.20
N LEU A 37 7.46 -5.52 6.38
CA LEU A 37 8.01 -6.79 6.83
C LEU A 37 9.08 -6.59 7.89
N ASN A 38 9.88 -5.53 7.77
CA ASN A 38 10.88 -5.22 8.78
C ASN A 38 10.24 -4.86 10.11
N TYR A 39 9.08 -4.21 10.05
CA TYR A 39 8.38 -3.83 11.26
C TYR A 39 7.83 -5.05 12.00
N ILE A 40 7.20 -5.97 11.28
CA ILE A 40 6.54 -7.10 11.94
C ILE A 40 7.52 -8.18 12.37
N LYS A 41 8.71 -8.19 11.79
CA LYS A 41 9.82 -9.05 12.24
C LYS A 41 9.48 -10.53 12.27
N THR A 42 8.72 -11.00 11.30
CA THR A 42 8.43 -12.41 11.16
C THR A 42 8.48 -12.77 9.70
N ASP A 43 8.74 -14.03 9.41
CA ASP A 43 8.70 -14.55 8.06
C ASP A 43 7.48 -15.43 7.82
N ASP A 44 6.60 -15.52 8.80
CA ASP A 44 5.44 -16.42 8.73
C ASP A 44 4.21 -15.64 8.27
N PRO A 45 3.64 -15.97 7.09
CA PRO A 45 2.46 -15.25 6.62
C PRO A 45 1.28 -15.36 7.58
N GLU A 46 1.19 -16.46 8.33
CA GLU A 46 0.07 -16.63 9.25
C GLU A 46 0.15 -15.67 10.43
N LYS A 47 1.31 -15.06 10.65
CA LYS A 47 1.44 -14.08 11.72
C LYS A 47 0.89 -12.71 11.36
N ILE A 48 0.53 -12.50 10.10
CA ILE A 48 -0.10 -11.25 9.69
C ILE A 48 -1.57 -11.32 10.05
N ASN A 49 -1.99 -10.54 11.03
CA ASN A 49 -3.38 -10.54 11.49
C ASN A 49 -3.83 -9.10 11.72
N ASP A 50 -5.10 -8.96 12.16
CA ASP A 50 -5.68 -7.62 12.35
C ASP A 50 -4.88 -6.79 13.35
N ALA A 51 -4.43 -7.41 14.42
CA ALA A 51 -3.68 -6.67 15.45
C ALA A 51 -2.37 -6.14 14.88
N VAL A 52 -1.68 -6.97 14.10
CA VAL A 52 -0.41 -6.55 13.50
C VAL A 52 -0.63 -5.39 12.55
N ILE A 53 -1.67 -5.46 11.74
CA ILE A 53 -1.96 -4.38 10.80
C ILE A 53 -2.28 -3.10 11.56
N ARG A 54 -3.08 -3.20 12.61
CA ARG A 54 -3.45 -2.02 13.38
C ARG A 54 -2.22 -1.39 14.03
N GLU A 55 -1.35 -2.21 14.58
CA GLU A 55 -0.14 -1.68 15.20
C GLU A 55 0.78 -1.04 14.19
N PHE A 56 0.89 -1.64 13.00
CA PHE A 56 1.71 -1.05 11.96
C PHE A 56 1.15 0.30 11.52
N ARG A 57 -0.18 0.39 11.39
CA ARG A 57 -0.81 1.65 10.99
C ARG A 57 -0.56 2.74 12.03
N MET A 58 -0.64 2.39 13.31
CA MET A 58 -0.37 3.37 14.36
C MET A 58 1.09 3.82 14.32
N TRP A 59 1.98 2.87 14.15
CA TRP A 59 3.40 3.18 14.06
C TRP A 59 3.66 4.09 12.86
N LEU A 60 3.06 3.75 11.72
CA LEU A 60 3.26 4.52 10.50
C LEU A 60 2.73 5.94 10.67
N ASN A 61 1.59 6.07 11.32
CA ASN A 61 0.99 7.38 11.52
C ASN A 61 1.86 8.29 12.39
N ARG A 62 2.74 7.70 13.18
CA ARG A 62 3.60 8.46 14.08
C ARG A 62 4.98 8.71 13.52
N GLN A 63 5.26 8.23 12.32
CA GLN A 63 6.55 8.48 11.70
C GLN A 63 6.62 9.93 11.27
N THR A 64 7.78 10.54 11.53
CA THR A 64 7.98 11.92 11.14
C THR A 64 8.73 11.99 9.82
N LEU A 65 8.70 13.15 9.22
CA LEU A 65 9.45 13.40 7.99
C LEU A 65 10.81 14.00 8.33
N LYS A 66 11.41 13.51 9.40
CA LYS A 66 12.67 14.05 9.88
C LYS A 66 13.76 14.00 8.81
N ASN A 67 13.83 12.89 8.09
CA ASN A 67 14.87 12.74 7.08
C ASN A 67 14.70 13.68 5.90
N LEU A 68 13.53 14.30 5.80
CA LEU A 68 13.26 15.27 4.74
C LEU A 68 13.31 16.69 5.28
N GLY A 69 13.89 16.88 6.45
CA GLY A 69 13.99 18.21 7.03
C GLY A 69 12.72 18.71 7.68
N LYS A 70 11.79 17.81 7.96
CA LYS A 70 10.49 18.17 8.53
C LYS A 70 10.23 17.36 9.78
N PRO A 71 11.01 17.56 10.84
CA PRO A 71 10.92 16.70 12.03
C PRO A 71 9.59 16.80 12.77
N ASN A 72 8.84 17.87 12.57
CA ASN A 72 7.57 18.06 13.27
C ASN A 72 6.37 17.62 12.45
N GLU A 73 6.61 17.06 11.28
CA GLU A 73 5.51 16.59 10.42
C GLU A 73 5.53 15.08 10.35
N THR A 74 4.35 14.51 10.22
CA THR A 74 4.21 13.07 10.07
C THR A 74 3.79 12.74 8.66
N LEU A 75 3.85 11.45 8.33
CA LEU A 75 3.42 11.01 7.01
C LEU A 75 1.95 11.33 6.81
N SER A 76 1.61 11.81 5.62
CA SER A 76 0.24 12.13 5.30
C SER A 76 -0.58 10.84 5.20
N ARG A 77 -1.90 10.98 5.31
CA ARG A 77 -2.77 9.82 5.16
C ARG A 77 -2.69 9.25 3.76
N LYS A 78 -2.45 10.10 2.78
CA LYS A 78 -2.29 9.64 1.42
C LYS A 78 -1.08 8.71 1.30
N THR A 79 0.05 9.10 1.88
CA THR A 79 1.24 8.25 1.86
C THR A 79 1.01 6.97 2.64
N GLN A 80 0.34 7.08 3.79
CA GLN A 80 0.03 5.90 4.57
C GLN A 80 -0.83 4.93 3.77
N ASN A 81 -1.76 5.46 2.98
CA ASN A 81 -2.61 4.61 2.15
C ASN A 81 -1.80 3.89 1.08
N TYR A 82 -0.74 4.50 0.58
CA TYR A 82 0.11 3.80 -0.38
C TYR A 82 0.71 2.54 0.23
N TYR A 83 1.13 2.62 1.48
CA TYR A 83 1.61 1.43 2.18
C TYR A 83 0.51 0.38 2.28
N LEU A 84 -0.69 0.82 2.64
CA LEU A 84 -1.80 -0.12 2.81
C LEU A 84 -2.22 -0.75 1.50
N ILE A 85 -2.15 0.02 0.42
CA ILE A 85 -2.46 -0.51 -0.91
C ILE A 85 -1.48 -1.63 -1.26
N ALA A 86 -0.20 -1.42 -0.99
CA ALA A 86 0.80 -2.44 -1.28
C ALA A 86 0.57 -3.69 -0.43
N ILE A 87 0.28 -3.49 0.86
CA ILE A 87 0.04 -4.62 1.74
C ILE A 87 -1.19 -5.39 1.29
N ARG A 88 -2.25 -4.68 0.94
CA ARG A 88 -3.48 -5.34 0.49
C ARG A 88 -3.25 -6.15 -0.77
N ALA A 89 -2.51 -5.57 -1.72
CA ALA A 89 -2.21 -6.30 -2.95
C ALA A 89 -1.38 -7.54 -2.67
N PHE A 90 -0.44 -7.43 -1.74
CA PHE A 90 0.39 -8.57 -1.36
C PHE A 90 -0.46 -9.67 -0.73
N LEU A 91 -1.38 -9.30 0.16
CA LEU A 91 -2.26 -10.29 0.78
C LEU A 91 -3.19 -10.95 -0.24
N LYS A 92 -3.64 -10.19 -1.25
CA LYS A 92 -4.41 -10.79 -2.33
C LYS A 92 -3.59 -11.82 -3.08
N TYR A 93 -2.32 -11.50 -3.31
CA TYR A 93 -1.45 -12.45 -3.99
C TYR A 93 -1.27 -13.71 -3.16
N LEU A 94 -1.09 -13.57 -1.84
CA LEU A 94 -0.95 -14.73 -0.98
C LEU A 94 -2.19 -15.62 -1.04
N ALA A 95 -3.37 -15.00 -1.03
CA ALA A 95 -4.61 -15.75 -1.13
C ALA A 95 -4.69 -16.49 -2.46
N ARG A 96 -4.24 -15.85 -3.53
CA ARG A 96 -4.23 -16.47 -4.84
C ARG A 96 -3.33 -17.69 -4.86
N GLN A 97 -2.25 -17.66 -4.10
CA GLN A 97 -1.32 -18.78 -3.99
C GLN A 97 -1.77 -19.78 -2.92
N GLU A 98 -2.95 -19.58 -2.34
CA GLU A 98 -3.50 -20.46 -1.32
C GLU A 98 -2.61 -20.49 -0.08
N ILE A 99 -1.97 -19.39 0.20
CA ILE A 99 -1.15 -19.24 1.40
C ILE A 99 -2.00 -18.56 2.46
N LYS A 100 -2.07 -19.18 3.63
CA LYS A 100 -2.92 -18.69 4.69
C LYS A 100 -2.36 -17.41 5.30
N SER A 101 -3.19 -16.40 5.37
CA SER A 101 -2.81 -15.11 5.90
C SER A 101 -4.08 -14.30 6.12
N LEU A 102 -3.91 -13.06 6.59
CA LEU A 102 -5.06 -12.18 6.76
C LEU A 102 -5.72 -11.92 5.40
N SER A 103 -7.04 -11.88 5.39
CA SER A 103 -7.76 -11.56 4.17
C SER A 103 -7.49 -10.11 3.78
N ALA A 104 -7.24 -9.90 2.49
CA ALA A 104 -6.96 -8.55 1.98
C ALA A 104 -8.13 -7.61 2.24
N GLU A 105 -9.34 -8.14 2.33
CA GLU A 105 -10.52 -7.31 2.55
C GLU A 105 -10.51 -6.66 3.92
N LYS A 106 -9.69 -7.16 4.84
CA LYS A 106 -9.59 -6.56 6.16
C LYS A 106 -8.79 -5.27 6.16
N ILE A 107 -8.09 -4.97 5.08
CA ILE A 107 -7.30 -3.76 4.99
C ILE A 107 -8.17 -2.64 4.42
N GLU A 108 -8.52 -1.69 5.28
CA GLU A 108 -9.30 -0.53 4.85
C GLU A 108 -8.38 0.67 4.75
N LEU A 109 -8.55 1.43 3.68
CA LEU A 109 -7.75 2.63 3.50
C LEU A 109 -8.32 3.77 4.32
N ALA A 110 -7.45 4.63 4.82
CA ALA A 110 -7.89 5.79 5.57
C ALA A 110 -8.54 6.77 4.62
N LYS A 111 -9.55 7.47 5.11
CA LYS A 111 -10.17 8.51 4.32
C LYS A 111 -9.22 9.67 4.16
N VAL A 112 -9.08 10.14 2.93
CA VAL A 112 -8.28 11.29 2.62
C VAL A 112 -9.22 12.40 2.21
N GLN A 113 -9.04 13.59 2.81
CA GLN A 113 -9.83 14.70 2.40
C GLN A 113 -9.34 15.18 1.07
N GLU A 114 -10.23 15.06 0.12
CA GLU A 114 -9.85 15.50 -1.19
C GLU A 114 -10.18 16.92 -1.32
N ARG A 115 -9.62 17.64 -1.55
CA ARG A 115 -9.99 18.84 -1.71
C ARG A 115 -10.43 19.07 -2.98
N SER A 116 -10.61 19.08 -3.14
CA SER A 116 -11.04 19.07 -4.00
C SER A 116 -11.09 18.77 -4.98
N LEU A 117 -10.70 18.30 -4.85
CA LEU A 117 -10.83 17.74 -5.71
C LEU A 117 -11.84 17.65 -6.04
N ASP A 118 -11.94 17.96 -5.37
CA ASP A 118 -12.75 17.74 -5.54
C ASP A 118 -13.43 18.13 -6.02
N LEU A 119 -13.23 18.66 -5.50
CA LEU A 119 -13.85 18.81 -6.20
C LEU A 119 -13.88 18.32 -7.27
N ILE A 120 -13.01 18.12 -7.22
CA ILE A 120 -13.17 17.51 -8.47
C ILE A 120 -13.60 16.10 -8.28
N THR A 121 -14.78 15.79 -8.67
CA THR A 121 -15.28 14.45 -8.67
C THR A 121 -14.71 13.73 -9.86
N ASN A 122 -14.94 12.43 -9.94
CA ASN A 122 -14.51 11.68 -11.11
C ASN A 122 -15.24 12.14 -12.35
N GLU A 123 -16.48 12.52 -12.22
CA GLU A 123 -17.20 13.04 -13.36
C GLU A 123 -16.61 14.31 -13.84
N GLU A 124 -16.28 15.19 -12.93
CA GLU A 124 -15.67 16.44 -13.30
C GLU A 124 -14.33 16.21 -13.94
N LEU A 125 -13.59 15.28 -13.41
CA LEU A 125 -12.30 14.95 -13.98
C LEU A 125 -12.46 14.44 -15.40
N ARG A 126 -13.42 13.58 -15.63
CA ARG A 126 -13.65 13.08 -16.98
C ARG A 126 -14.07 14.19 -17.91
N ARG A 127 -14.89 15.10 -17.44
CA ARG A 127 -15.29 16.22 -18.28
C ARG A 127 -14.11 17.09 -18.64
N LEU A 128 -13.23 17.30 -17.67
CA LEU A 128 -12.03 18.08 -17.96
C LEU A 128 -11.19 17.41 -19.01
N MET A 129 -11.18 16.12 -18.99
CA MET A 129 -10.38 15.39 -19.96
C MET A 129 -11.09 15.25 -21.28
N ASN A 130 -12.39 15.25 -21.23
CA ASN A 130 -13.15 15.16 -22.45
C ASN A 130 -13.46 16.50 -23.01
N ALA A 131 -13.61 17.25 -22.30
CA ALA A 131 -14.07 18.27 -22.38
C ALA A 131 -13.62 19.13 -22.59
N PRO A 132 -13.83 18.62 -22.04
CA PRO A 132 -13.87 19.04 -21.72
C PRO A 132 -13.84 19.52 -21.51
N ASN A 133 -13.74 19.43 -21.45
CA ASN A 133 -14.01 19.79 -20.88
C ASN A 133 -13.90 19.96 -20.46
N GLY A 134 -13.83 19.96 -20.55
CA GLY A 134 -14.02 19.97 -19.98
C GLY A 134 -13.72 20.01 -19.74
N ASN A 135 -14.00 20.56 -20.22
CA ASN A 135 -14.09 20.45 -19.71
C ASN A 135 -13.89 20.36 -19.72
#